data_4c9c7def4bf8638c64c411cb8a5afba5
#
_entry.id   4c9c7def4bf8638c64c411cb8a5afba5
#
_cell.length_a   1.000
_cell.length_b   1.000
_cell.length_c   1.000
_cell.angle_alpha   90.00
_cell.angle_beta   90.00
_cell.angle_gamma   90.00
#
_symmetry.space_group_name_H-M   'P 1'
#
loop_
_entity.id
_entity.type
_entity.pdbx_description
1 polymer ?
#
loop_
_entity_poly.entity_id
_entity_poly.type
_entity_poly.pdbx_seq_one_letter_code
_entity_poly.pdbx_strand_id
1 'polypeptide(L)'
;MRKISFKTVLGTAILVFSALVICSCTKSEEPAKKAMKVGMVTDAGTIDDKSFNQGTWEGIIRAEKELGVEIKYLKPVGTTEADYVKEISNLYDSGYKFIVCPGFKFETAIFKAQTKYPDAKLVIIDGNAHPADSYDAQNGPNTIGILFAEQEAGFTAGLAAALQLKEGRFGFIGGMEIPAVQKFNWGWQQGIKYANENLGTNIEMHPEDFVYQGTFSDIAAGQQIAASMFDRGVTCIHAAAGGVGVGVINEAKARRQVGKDVWVVGVDVNQYNEGLLPDGKSIILTSAMKYVDRASYDMIKDELNGKFQGGTTLVLTAKEDAVGIPAENPNLSDDVQKKVDEIYQQIKSDAIVVADKQGDLFR
;
A
#
# COMPACT_ATOMS: atom_id res chain seq x y z
N MET A 1 102.81 47.96 15.72
CA MET A 1 102.86 48.30 17.13
C MET A 1 101.49 48.09 17.73
N ARG A 2 101.48 47.49 18.98
CA ARG A 2 100.39 47.24 19.91
C ARG A 2 99.28 46.24 19.40
N LYS A 3 99.32 45.01 19.79
CA LYS A 3 99.09 44.21 21.04
C LYS A 3 97.79 44.55 21.74
N ILE A 4 97.12 43.49 22.09
CA ILE A 4 96.23 43.19 23.25
C ILE A 4 94.76 42.96 22.79
N SER A 5 94.07 42.00 23.26
CA SER A 5 94.17 40.92 24.24
C SER A 5 92.85 40.07 24.17
N PHE A 6 93.02 38.82 24.32
CA PHE A 6 91.98 37.81 24.50
C PHE A 6 91.17 38.06 25.80
N LYS A 7 89.93 38.03 25.77
CA LYS A 7 89.14 37.58 26.95
C LYS A 7 87.95 36.69 26.45
N THR A 8 88.07 35.46 26.86
CA THR A 8 87.08 34.41 26.79
C THR A 8 85.91 34.74 27.70
N VAL A 9 84.71 34.68 27.21
CA VAL A 9 83.47 34.57 28.00
C VAL A 9 82.71 33.36 27.56
N LEU A 10 82.64 32.42 28.51
CA LEU A 10 81.90 31.17 28.42
C LEU A 10 80.41 31.52 28.59
N GLY A 11 79.66 31.36 27.54
CA GLY A 11 78.16 31.54 27.54
C GLY A 11 77.47 30.20 27.35
N THR A 12 76.80 29.78 28.37
CA THR A 12 76.04 28.55 28.50
C THR A 12 74.90 28.58 27.54
N ALA A 13 74.89 27.64 26.55
CA ALA A 13 73.79 27.42 25.64
C ALA A 13 72.72 26.60 26.36
N ILE A 14 71.60 27.19 26.68
CA ILE A 14 70.38 26.50 27.15
C ILE A 14 69.67 25.98 25.90
N LEU A 15 69.65 24.65 25.67
CA LEU A 15 68.83 23.96 24.68
C LEU A 15 67.40 23.89 25.22
N VAL A 16 66.54 24.74 24.70
CA VAL A 16 65.08 24.60 24.90
C VAL A 16 64.55 23.52 23.89
N PHE A 17 64.27 22.32 24.41
CA PHE A 17 63.65 21.28 23.69
C PHE A 17 62.12 21.55 23.64
N SER A 18 61.66 22.20 22.59
CA SER A 18 60.22 22.35 22.32
C SER A 18 59.63 20.98 21.93
N ALA A 19 59.00 20.30 22.89
CA ALA A 19 58.18 19.12 22.61
C ALA A 19 56.90 19.57 21.87
N LEU A 20 56.85 19.41 20.54
CA LEU A 20 55.61 19.47 19.78
C LEU A 20 54.76 18.25 20.17
N VAL A 21 53.80 18.45 21.04
CA VAL A 21 52.71 17.48 21.26
C VAL A 21 51.81 17.54 20.02
N ILE A 22 52.04 16.62 19.08
CA ILE A 22 51.08 16.37 17.98
C ILE A 22 49.88 15.68 18.62
N CYS A 23 48.85 16.49 18.98
CA CYS A 23 47.56 15.99 19.37
C CYS A 23 46.90 15.38 18.09
N SER A 24 47.19 14.10 17.83
CA SER A 24 46.50 13.35 16.80
C SER A 24 45.06 13.14 17.26
N CYS A 25 44.15 14.02 16.83
CA CYS A 25 42.72 13.76 16.92
C CYS A 25 42.40 12.57 16.00
N THR A 26 42.58 11.38 16.52
CA THR A 26 41.87 10.22 15.96
C THR A 26 40.40 10.49 16.17
N LYS A 27 39.70 10.96 15.10
CA LYS A 27 38.27 10.79 15.02
C LYS A 27 38.05 9.29 15.17
N SER A 28 37.53 8.88 16.32
CA SER A 28 36.89 7.57 16.43
C SER A 28 35.75 7.59 15.42
N GLU A 29 35.92 6.93 14.29
CA GLU A 29 34.78 6.58 13.46
C GLU A 29 33.88 5.76 14.37
N GLU A 30 32.74 6.32 14.77
CA GLU A 30 31.67 5.54 15.36
C GLU A 30 31.39 4.40 14.36
N PRO A 31 31.29 3.14 14.82
CA PRO A 31 30.99 2.03 13.92
C PRO A 31 29.70 2.37 13.19
N ALA A 32 29.75 2.41 11.87
CA ALA A 32 28.59 2.73 11.03
C ALA A 32 27.41 1.89 11.54
N LYS A 33 26.34 2.55 12.00
CA LYS A 33 25.14 1.89 12.53
C LYS A 33 24.65 0.94 11.44
N LYS A 34 24.68 -0.36 11.72
CA LYS A 34 24.27 -1.36 10.74
C LYS A 34 22.85 -1.04 10.26
N ALA A 35 22.66 -0.95 8.94
CA ALA A 35 21.35 -0.65 8.37
C ALA A 35 20.29 -1.63 8.88
N MET A 36 19.11 -1.11 9.23
CA MET A 36 17.97 -1.95 9.59
C MET A 36 17.59 -2.80 8.39
N LYS A 37 17.31 -4.10 8.62
CA LYS A 37 16.89 -5.03 7.58
C LYS A 37 15.38 -5.20 7.62
N VAL A 38 14.74 -4.89 6.49
CA VAL A 38 13.30 -4.96 6.29
C VAL A 38 12.96 -6.08 5.31
N GLY A 39 12.18 -7.06 5.75
CA GLY A 39 11.68 -8.15 4.94
C GLY A 39 10.21 -7.95 4.56
N MET A 40 9.80 -8.51 3.43
CA MET A 40 8.41 -8.68 3.05
C MET A 40 8.17 -10.13 2.63
N VAL A 41 7.03 -10.69 3.03
CA VAL A 41 6.55 -11.96 2.47
C VAL A 41 5.27 -11.64 1.70
N THR A 42 5.20 -11.96 0.39
CA THR A 42 3.97 -11.78 -0.39
C THR A 42 2.91 -12.80 0.03
N ASP A 43 1.64 -12.45 -0.14
CA ASP A 43 0.54 -13.39 0.09
C ASP A 43 0.34 -14.36 -1.09
N ALA A 44 -0.88 -14.46 -1.64
CA ALA A 44 -1.16 -15.23 -2.86
C ALA A 44 -0.75 -14.50 -4.15
N GLY A 45 -0.45 -13.20 -4.06
CA GLY A 45 -0.02 -12.35 -5.18
C GLY A 45 1.49 -12.32 -5.39
N THR A 46 1.93 -11.34 -6.16
CA THR A 46 3.34 -11.09 -6.46
C THR A 46 3.64 -9.60 -6.33
N ILE A 47 4.91 -9.21 -6.23
CA ILE A 47 5.33 -7.80 -6.17
C ILE A 47 5.06 -7.02 -7.48
N ASP A 48 4.51 -7.65 -8.48
CA ASP A 48 4.14 -7.09 -9.79
C ASP A 48 2.65 -7.32 -10.12
N ASP A 49 1.81 -7.50 -9.08
CA ASP A 49 0.36 -7.72 -9.21
C ASP A 49 -0.44 -6.46 -9.63
N LYS A 50 0.25 -5.35 -9.82
CA LYS A 50 -0.30 -4.04 -10.19
C LYS A 50 -1.28 -3.45 -9.17
N SER A 51 -1.25 -3.94 -7.93
CA SER A 51 -2.19 -3.62 -6.87
C SER A 51 -1.51 -3.73 -5.49
N PHE A 52 -2.02 -4.59 -4.63
CA PHE A 52 -1.79 -4.69 -3.20
C PHE A 52 -0.35 -5.04 -2.80
N ASN A 53 0.20 -6.16 -3.33
CA ASN A 53 1.58 -6.55 -3.01
C ASN A 53 2.59 -5.61 -3.65
N GLN A 54 2.36 -5.18 -4.90
CA GLN A 54 3.21 -4.20 -5.57
C GLN A 54 3.25 -2.89 -4.78
N GLY A 55 2.09 -2.33 -4.43
CA GLY A 55 2.03 -1.08 -3.66
C GLY A 55 2.75 -1.19 -2.31
N THR A 56 2.55 -2.28 -1.57
CA THR A 56 3.27 -2.52 -0.32
C THR A 56 4.79 -2.55 -0.54
N TRP A 57 5.26 -3.25 -1.57
CA TRP A 57 6.67 -3.35 -1.90
C TRP A 57 7.27 -2.02 -2.36
N GLU A 58 6.53 -1.20 -3.10
CA GLU A 58 6.95 0.15 -3.51
C GLU A 58 7.21 1.06 -2.31
N GLY A 59 6.39 0.97 -1.25
CA GLY A 59 6.64 1.67 0.00
C GLY A 59 7.94 1.22 0.70
N ILE A 60 8.26 -0.07 0.65
CA ILE A 60 9.50 -0.62 1.18
C ILE A 60 10.71 -0.19 0.34
N ILE A 61 10.60 -0.20 -1.00
CA ILE A 61 11.63 0.35 -1.91
C ILE A 61 11.89 1.84 -1.62
N ARG A 62 10.83 2.60 -1.36
CA ARG A 62 10.97 4.00 -0.97
C ARG A 62 11.73 4.13 0.35
N ALA A 63 11.46 3.28 1.33
CA ALA A 63 12.20 3.27 2.59
C ALA A 63 13.69 2.92 2.40
N GLU A 64 14.04 1.99 1.49
CA GLU A 64 15.43 1.73 1.13
C GLU A 64 16.13 2.99 0.63
N LYS A 65 15.49 3.71 -0.30
CA LYS A 65 16.06 4.91 -0.94
C LYS A 65 16.18 6.09 0.02
N GLU A 66 15.17 6.32 0.84
CA GLU A 66 15.07 7.52 1.67
C GLU A 66 15.60 7.32 3.10
N LEU A 67 15.49 6.11 3.65
CA LEU A 67 15.84 5.82 5.05
C LEU A 67 17.09 4.93 5.18
N GLY A 68 17.62 4.41 4.07
CA GLY A 68 18.85 3.61 4.04
C GLY A 68 18.72 2.23 4.67
N VAL A 69 17.53 1.63 4.65
CA VAL A 69 17.30 0.25 5.12
C VAL A 69 17.73 -0.76 4.05
N GLU A 70 18.11 -1.97 4.45
CA GLU A 70 18.37 -3.10 3.55
C GLU A 70 17.08 -3.89 3.35
N ILE A 71 16.66 -4.15 2.10
CA ILE A 71 15.37 -4.76 1.82
C ILE A 71 15.47 -6.13 1.17
N LYS A 72 14.49 -6.98 1.42
CA LYS A 72 14.33 -8.29 0.79
C LYS A 72 12.87 -8.71 0.80
N TYR A 73 12.41 -9.34 -0.30
CA TYR A 73 11.12 -10.03 -0.26
C TYR A 73 11.29 -11.53 -0.49
N LEU A 74 10.32 -12.30 0.01
CA LEU A 74 10.18 -13.72 -0.28
C LEU A 74 8.75 -13.98 -0.76
N LYS A 75 8.61 -14.91 -1.70
CA LYS A 75 7.33 -15.43 -2.16
C LYS A 75 7.19 -16.87 -1.69
N PRO A 76 6.16 -17.23 -0.94
CA PRO A 76 5.94 -18.60 -0.50
C PRO A 76 5.58 -19.49 -1.70
N VAL A 77 5.88 -20.78 -1.58
CA VAL A 77 5.56 -21.79 -2.61
C VAL A 77 4.06 -22.09 -2.63
N GLY A 78 3.40 -22.05 -1.48
CA GLY A 78 1.97 -22.25 -1.30
C GLY A 78 1.36 -21.12 -0.48
N THR A 79 0.08 -21.27 -0.13
CA THR A 79 -0.70 -20.27 0.60
C THR A 79 -1.28 -20.82 1.91
N THR A 80 -0.65 -21.84 2.47
CA THR A 80 -0.99 -22.37 3.78
C THR A 80 -0.29 -21.58 4.89
N GLU A 81 -0.82 -21.64 6.09
CA GLU A 81 -0.15 -21.05 7.28
C GLU A 81 1.31 -21.51 7.40
N ALA A 82 1.58 -22.81 7.16
CA ALA A 82 2.93 -23.36 7.24
C ALA A 82 3.89 -22.75 6.20
N ASP A 83 3.40 -22.44 4.99
CA ASP A 83 4.19 -21.77 3.95
C ASP A 83 4.57 -20.37 4.41
N TYR A 84 3.64 -19.62 4.97
CA TYR A 84 3.89 -18.27 5.48
C TYR A 84 4.84 -18.26 6.68
N VAL A 85 4.62 -19.15 7.67
CA VAL A 85 5.52 -19.30 8.83
C VAL A 85 6.95 -19.61 8.37
N LYS A 86 7.10 -20.46 7.35
CA LYS A 86 8.40 -20.81 6.79
C LYS A 86 9.13 -19.59 6.23
N GLU A 87 8.45 -18.78 5.41
CA GLU A 87 9.10 -17.62 4.79
C GLU A 87 9.38 -16.49 5.80
N ILE A 88 8.52 -16.30 6.80
CA ILE A 88 8.82 -15.42 7.94
C ILE A 88 10.07 -15.91 8.69
N SER A 89 10.19 -17.21 8.93
CA SER A 89 11.38 -17.81 9.56
C SER A 89 12.64 -17.59 8.72
N ASN A 90 12.56 -17.80 7.40
CA ASN A 90 13.68 -17.60 6.48
C ASN A 90 14.19 -16.14 6.47
N LEU A 91 13.29 -15.18 6.54
CA LEU A 91 13.66 -13.76 6.69
C LEU A 91 14.33 -13.50 8.03
N TYR A 92 13.72 -13.95 9.13
CA TYR A 92 14.26 -13.78 10.47
C TYR A 92 15.67 -14.37 10.62
N ASP A 93 15.86 -15.60 10.19
CA ASP A 93 17.15 -16.31 10.26
C ASP A 93 18.23 -15.63 9.39
N SER A 94 17.81 -14.92 8.32
CA SER A 94 18.69 -14.08 7.49
C SER A 94 18.95 -12.69 8.10
N GLY A 95 18.39 -12.41 9.29
CA GLY A 95 18.58 -11.15 10.03
C GLY A 95 17.61 -10.04 9.67
N TYR A 96 16.57 -10.30 8.86
CA TYR A 96 15.49 -9.37 8.56
C TYR A 96 14.46 -9.45 9.70
N LYS A 97 14.60 -8.58 10.69
CA LYS A 97 13.78 -8.62 11.90
C LYS A 97 12.61 -7.64 11.89
N PHE A 98 12.53 -6.75 10.91
CA PHE A 98 11.33 -5.99 10.60
C PHE A 98 10.67 -6.63 9.39
N ILE A 99 9.48 -7.22 9.56
CA ILE A 99 8.83 -8.03 8.53
C ILE A 99 7.42 -7.53 8.26
N VAL A 100 7.16 -7.16 7.01
CA VAL A 100 5.85 -6.73 6.52
C VAL A 100 5.18 -7.90 5.79
N CYS A 101 3.95 -8.19 6.18
CA CYS A 101 3.15 -9.29 5.64
C CYS A 101 1.80 -8.73 5.17
N PRO A 102 1.66 -8.38 3.88
CA PRO A 102 0.39 -7.92 3.34
C PRO A 102 -0.60 -9.07 3.15
N GLY A 103 -1.77 -8.95 3.77
CA GLY A 103 -2.91 -9.81 3.54
C GLY A 103 -3.36 -10.64 4.75
N PHE A 104 -4.67 -10.82 4.84
CA PHE A 104 -5.35 -11.57 5.89
C PHE A 104 -4.85 -13.03 6.07
N LYS A 105 -4.30 -13.63 5.02
CA LYS A 105 -3.77 -15.00 5.08
C LYS A 105 -2.58 -15.16 6.05
N PHE A 106 -1.99 -14.05 6.48
CA PHE A 106 -0.89 -14.05 7.46
C PHE A 106 -1.36 -14.08 8.91
N GLU A 107 -2.63 -13.88 9.22
CA GLU A 107 -3.15 -13.66 10.57
C GLU A 107 -2.70 -14.74 11.56
N THR A 108 -2.94 -16.01 11.24
CA THR A 108 -2.51 -17.13 12.09
C THR A 108 -1.00 -17.39 12.05
N ALA A 109 -0.34 -17.15 10.92
CA ALA A 109 1.09 -17.31 10.80
C ALA A 109 1.85 -16.26 11.64
N ILE A 110 1.40 -15.01 11.63
CA ILE A 110 1.95 -13.92 12.46
C ILE A 110 1.65 -14.17 13.94
N PHE A 111 0.46 -14.68 14.27
CA PHE A 111 0.15 -15.06 15.66
C PHE A 111 1.17 -16.05 16.22
N LYS A 112 1.62 -17.02 15.43
CA LYS A 112 2.70 -17.94 15.82
C LYS A 112 4.07 -17.26 15.84
N ALA A 113 4.37 -16.45 14.81
CA ALA A 113 5.67 -15.80 14.66
C ALA A 113 5.95 -14.78 15.77
N GLN A 114 4.95 -14.01 16.22
CA GLN A 114 5.12 -13.00 17.27
C GLN A 114 5.59 -13.58 18.60
N THR A 115 5.17 -14.80 18.92
CA THR A 115 5.62 -15.52 20.13
C THR A 115 6.97 -16.16 19.91
N LYS A 116 7.19 -16.75 18.72
CA LYS A 116 8.44 -17.44 18.39
C LYS A 116 9.63 -16.47 18.25
N TYR A 117 9.38 -15.26 17.77
CA TYR A 117 10.40 -14.24 17.46
C TYR A 117 10.09 -12.91 18.20
N PRO A 118 10.24 -12.86 19.53
CA PRO A 118 9.82 -11.70 20.33
C PRO A 118 10.63 -10.43 20.06
N ASP A 119 11.81 -10.53 19.42
CA ASP A 119 12.65 -9.42 19.02
C ASP A 119 12.48 -9.01 17.54
N ALA A 120 11.60 -9.68 16.80
CA ALA A 120 11.15 -9.22 15.49
C ALA A 120 10.05 -8.18 15.63
N LYS A 121 9.92 -7.29 14.66
CA LYS A 121 8.77 -6.39 14.47
C LYS A 121 7.96 -6.90 13.29
N LEU A 122 6.70 -7.17 13.53
CA LEU A 122 5.79 -7.76 12.55
C LEU A 122 4.69 -6.75 12.21
N VAL A 123 4.49 -6.51 10.93
CA VAL A 123 3.41 -5.65 10.41
C VAL A 123 2.53 -6.50 9.52
N ILE A 124 1.25 -6.58 9.83
CA ILE A 124 0.25 -7.19 8.96
C ILE A 124 -0.66 -6.11 8.37
N ILE A 125 -0.80 -6.12 7.06
CA ILE A 125 -1.70 -5.20 6.33
C ILE A 125 -2.95 -5.99 5.94
N ASP A 126 -4.14 -5.42 6.18
CA ASP A 126 -5.46 -6.05 6.01
C ASP A 126 -5.68 -7.26 6.93
N GLY A 127 -5.22 -7.15 8.17
CA GLY A 127 -5.46 -8.21 9.13
C GLY A 127 -4.94 -7.90 10.53
N ASN A 128 -5.19 -8.85 11.43
CA ASN A 128 -4.69 -8.87 12.80
C ASN A 128 -4.20 -10.26 13.14
N ALA A 129 -3.18 -10.36 13.97
CA ALA A 129 -2.76 -11.65 14.50
C ALA A 129 -3.86 -12.25 15.37
N HIS A 130 -4.21 -13.51 15.13
CA HIS A 130 -5.15 -14.27 15.96
C HIS A 130 -4.88 -15.79 15.86
N PRO A 131 -5.27 -16.60 16.85
CA PRO A 131 -5.18 -18.05 16.76
C PRO A 131 -6.22 -18.61 15.77
N ALA A 132 -6.01 -19.84 15.30
CA ALA A 132 -6.86 -20.45 14.28
C ALA A 132 -8.32 -20.70 14.71
N ASP A 133 -8.59 -20.73 16.00
CA ASP A 133 -9.90 -20.97 16.61
C ASP A 133 -10.64 -19.70 17.06
N SER A 134 -10.09 -18.51 16.78
CA SER A 134 -10.71 -17.22 17.06
C SER A 134 -10.37 -16.23 15.97
N TYR A 135 -11.25 -15.25 15.75
CA TYR A 135 -11.00 -14.07 14.89
C TYR A 135 -10.76 -12.80 15.70
N ASP A 136 -10.70 -12.90 17.03
CA ASP A 136 -10.42 -11.75 17.89
C ASP A 136 -8.95 -11.35 17.73
N ALA A 137 -8.71 -10.07 17.47
CA ALA A 137 -7.36 -9.53 17.31
C ALA A 137 -6.51 -9.75 18.58
N GLN A 138 -5.36 -10.38 18.43
CA GLN A 138 -4.40 -10.68 19.50
C GLN A 138 -2.99 -10.28 19.04
N ASN A 139 -2.82 -9.03 18.64
CA ASN A 139 -1.51 -8.49 18.28
C ASN A 139 -0.61 -8.45 19.52
N GLY A 140 0.53 -9.09 19.46
CA GLY A 140 1.55 -9.07 20.51
C GLY A 140 2.32 -7.75 20.56
N PRO A 141 3.13 -7.51 21.61
CA PRO A 141 3.84 -6.25 21.82
C PRO A 141 4.85 -5.92 20.72
N ASN A 142 5.11 -6.83 19.81
CA ASN A 142 5.99 -6.72 18.65
C ASN A 142 5.23 -6.79 17.30
N THR A 143 3.90 -6.72 17.32
CA THR A 143 3.05 -6.87 16.14
C THR A 143 2.07 -5.70 16.03
N ILE A 144 1.91 -5.15 14.82
CA ILE A 144 0.88 -4.16 14.47
C ILE A 144 0.00 -4.75 13.36
N GLY A 145 -1.33 -4.68 13.56
CA GLY A 145 -2.31 -4.87 12.50
C GLY A 145 -2.68 -3.52 11.86
N ILE A 146 -2.85 -3.49 10.56
CA ILE A 146 -3.30 -2.30 9.82
C ILE A 146 -4.54 -2.69 9.02
N LEU A 147 -5.63 -1.97 9.26
CA LEU A 147 -6.88 -2.07 8.52
C LEU A 147 -7.17 -0.74 7.83
N PHE A 148 -7.96 -0.77 6.77
CA PHE A 148 -8.35 0.43 6.05
C PHE A 148 -9.87 0.58 5.98
N ALA A 149 -10.32 1.81 5.75
CA ALA A 149 -11.71 2.13 5.45
C ALA A 149 -11.96 2.03 3.93
N GLU A 150 -11.86 0.83 3.37
CA GLU A 150 -12.00 0.58 1.94
C GLU A 150 -13.36 1.04 1.39
N GLN A 151 -14.41 1.06 2.23
CA GLN A 151 -15.71 1.61 1.85
C GLN A 151 -15.64 3.09 1.49
N GLU A 152 -14.75 3.87 2.12
CA GLU A 152 -14.59 5.29 1.81
C GLU A 152 -13.88 5.49 0.46
N ALA A 153 -12.90 4.65 0.13
CA ALA A 153 -12.27 4.63 -1.19
C ALA A 153 -13.25 4.21 -2.28
N GLY A 154 -13.99 3.12 -2.05
CA GLY A 154 -15.03 2.64 -2.96
C GLY A 154 -16.09 3.70 -3.21
N PHE A 155 -16.57 4.37 -2.15
CA PHE A 155 -17.54 5.46 -2.25
C PHE A 155 -17.02 6.61 -3.11
N THR A 156 -15.81 7.07 -2.83
CA THR A 156 -15.21 8.21 -3.54
C THR A 156 -15.01 7.89 -5.02
N ALA A 157 -14.58 6.66 -5.34
CA ALA A 157 -14.40 6.20 -6.70
C ALA A 157 -15.75 6.00 -7.44
N GLY A 158 -16.76 5.44 -6.76
CA GLY A 158 -18.12 5.29 -7.29
C GLY A 158 -18.80 6.62 -7.60
N LEU A 159 -18.66 7.57 -6.68
CA LEU A 159 -19.10 8.93 -6.86
C LEU A 159 -18.42 9.59 -8.08
N ALA A 160 -17.08 9.48 -8.18
CA ALA A 160 -16.33 10.05 -9.28
C ALA A 160 -16.73 9.47 -10.64
N ALA A 161 -16.88 8.14 -10.72
CA ALA A 161 -17.31 7.47 -11.93
C ALA A 161 -18.73 7.86 -12.34
N ALA A 162 -19.67 7.90 -11.40
CA ALA A 162 -21.04 8.30 -11.66
C ALA A 162 -21.14 9.75 -12.13
N LEU A 163 -20.41 10.66 -11.51
CA LEU A 163 -20.39 12.08 -11.90
C LEU A 163 -19.76 12.29 -13.27
N GLN A 164 -18.74 11.51 -13.64
CA GLN A 164 -18.05 11.65 -14.92
C GLN A 164 -18.89 11.07 -16.07
N LEU A 165 -19.47 9.89 -15.88
CA LEU A 165 -20.18 9.19 -16.96
C LEU A 165 -21.65 9.59 -17.05
N LYS A 166 -22.28 10.06 -15.96
CA LYS A 166 -23.67 10.52 -15.83
C LYS A 166 -24.73 9.44 -15.95
N GLU A 167 -24.57 8.50 -16.84
CA GLU A 167 -25.50 7.39 -17.12
C GLU A 167 -24.70 6.13 -17.51
N GLY A 168 -25.35 4.98 -17.51
CA GLY A 168 -24.77 3.70 -17.87
C GLY A 168 -25.04 2.62 -16.82
N ARG A 169 -24.56 1.42 -17.10
CA ARG A 169 -24.67 0.26 -16.21
C ARG A 169 -23.31 -0.06 -15.61
N PHE A 170 -23.22 -0.06 -14.29
CA PHE A 170 -21.98 -0.26 -13.56
C PHE A 170 -21.94 -1.62 -12.87
N GLY A 171 -20.75 -2.21 -12.81
CA GLY A 171 -20.50 -3.49 -12.17
C GLY A 171 -19.29 -3.48 -11.24
N PHE A 172 -19.09 -4.61 -10.55
CA PHE A 172 -17.99 -4.84 -9.65
C PHE A 172 -17.43 -6.25 -9.84
N ILE A 173 -16.11 -6.36 -9.90
CA ILE A 173 -15.41 -7.65 -9.87
C ILE A 173 -14.44 -7.62 -8.70
N GLY A 174 -14.74 -8.40 -7.66
CA GLY A 174 -13.85 -8.69 -6.55
C GLY A 174 -12.98 -9.91 -6.82
N GLY A 175 -11.80 -9.97 -6.21
CA GLY A 175 -11.00 -11.19 -6.17
C GLY A 175 -11.67 -12.23 -5.26
N MET A 176 -11.25 -12.32 -4.01
CA MET A 176 -11.92 -13.15 -2.99
C MET A 176 -12.96 -12.33 -2.23
N GLU A 177 -14.02 -13.00 -1.77
CA GLU A 177 -15.03 -12.38 -0.92
C GLU A 177 -14.54 -12.31 0.54
N ILE A 178 -13.78 -11.28 0.83
CA ILE A 178 -13.18 -11.01 2.16
C ILE A 178 -13.52 -9.58 2.61
N PRO A 179 -13.44 -9.26 3.90
CA PRO A 179 -13.90 -7.98 4.44
C PRO A 179 -13.37 -6.74 3.69
N ALA A 180 -12.08 -6.68 3.37
CA ALA A 180 -11.51 -5.55 2.63
C ALA A 180 -12.13 -5.38 1.23
N VAL A 181 -12.30 -6.49 0.48
CA VAL A 181 -12.88 -6.45 -0.88
C VAL A 181 -14.38 -6.17 -0.84
N GLN A 182 -15.09 -6.71 0.17
CA GLN A 182 -16.51 -6.42 0.40
C GLN A 182 -16.73 -4.93 0.69
N LYS A 183 -15.88 -4.30 1.50
CA LYS A 183 -15.99 -2.86 1.79
C LYS A 183 -15.79 -2.01 0.54
N PHE A 184 -14.83 -2.34 -0.34
CA PHE A 184 -14.71 -1.67 -1.65
C PHE A 184 -16.01 -1.75 -2.44
N ASN A 185 -16.61 -2.95 -2.54
CA ASN A 185 -17.88 -3.16 -3.21
C ASN A 185 -19.02 -2.31 -2.60
N TRP A 186 -19.19 -2.39 -1.29
CA TRP A 186 -20.27 -1.66 -0.61
C TRP A 186 -20.09 -0.14 -0.72
N GLY A 187 -18.86 0.34 -0.61
CA GLY A 187 -18.53 1.74 -0.85
C GLY A 187 -18.86 2.17 -2.27
N TRP A 188 -18.43 1.39 -3.27
CA TRP A 188 -18.73 1.62 -4.69
C TRP A 188 -20.22 1.82 -4.95
N GLN A 189 -21.06 0.91 -4.45
CA GLN A 189 -22.50 1.00 -4.58
C GLN A 189 -23.07 2.24 -3.86
N GLN A 190 -22.59 2.55 -2.64
CA GLN A 190 -23.04 3.73 -1.88
C GLN A 190 -22.68 5.03 -2.61
N GLY A 191 -21.49 5.15 -3.19
CA GLY A 191 -21.08 6.33 -3.95
C GLY A 191 -21.93 6.56 -5.18
N ILE A 192 -22.27 5.49 -5.91
CA ILE A 192 -23.20 5.53 -7.06
C ILE A 192 -24.61 5.94 -6.63
N LYS A 193 -25.16 5.31 -5.58
CA LYS A 193 -26.48 5.66 -5.04
C LYS A 193 -26.53 7.12 -4.61
N TYR A 194 -25.50 7.60 -3.90
CA TYR A 194 -25.41 8.99 -3.50
C TYR A 194 -25.43 9.95 -4.69
N ALA A 195 -24.69 9.65 -5.76
CA ALA A 195 -24.66 10.46 -6.97
C ALA A 195 -26.04 10.47 -7.67
N ASN A 196 -26.70 9.32 -7.78
CA ASN A 196 -28.04 9.22 -8.38
C ASN A 196 -29.09 10.02 -7.60
N GLU A 197 -29.09 9.90 -6.28
CA GLU A 197 -30.09 10.53 -5.41
C GLU A 197 -29.90 12.04 -5.24
N ASN A 198 -28.63 12.52 -5.23
CA ASN A 198 -28.31 13.88 -4.82
C ASN A 198 -27.69 14.75 -5.93
N LEU A 199 -27.14 14.14 -7.00
CA LEU A 199 -26.31 14.88 -7.97
C LEU A 199 -26.75 14.67 -9.43
N GLY A 200 -27.95 14.07 -9.64
CA GLY A 200 -28.62 14.02 -10.94
C GLY A 200 -27.95 13.08 -11.94
N THR A 201 -27.31 12.00 -11.47
CA THR A 201 -26.85 10.91 -12.33
C THR A 201 -27.91 9.83 -12.45
N ASN A 202 -27.77 8.93 -13.44
CA ASN A 202 -28.69 7.82 -13.70
C ASN A 202 -27.89 6.54 -14.01
N ILE A 203 -27.15 6.04 -13.01
CA ILE A 203 -26.35 4.83 -13.13
C ILE A 203 -27.19 3.61 -12.71
N GLU A 204 -27.27 2.63 -13.56
CA GLU A 204 -27.93 1.36 -13.27
C GLU A 204 -26.94 0.38 -12.60
N MET A 205 -27.44 -0.36 -11.62
CA MET A 205 -26.72 -1.44 -10.93
C MET A 205 -27.62 -2.67 -10.86
N HIS A 206 -27.12 -3.80 -11.30
CA HIS A 206 -27.86 -5.06 -11.31
C HIS A 206 -27.09 -6.13 -10.53
N PRO A 207 -27.75 -6.94 -9.68
CA PRO A 207 -27.06 -7.91 -8.79
C PRO A 207 -26.11 -8.86 -9.52
N GLU A 208 -26.44 -9.27 -10.75
CA GLU A 208 -25.62 -10.16 -11.58
C GLU A 208 -24.32 -9.55 -12.09
N ASP A 209 -24.11 -8.24 -11.90
CA ASP A 209 -22.88 -7.52 -12.26
C ASP A 209 -21.96 -7.25 -11.07
N PHE A 210 -22.29 -7.85 -9.91
CA PHE A 210 -21.46 -7.76 -8.69
C PHE A 210 -20.99 -9.17 -8.32
N VAL A 211 -19.74 -9.50 -8.66
CA VAL A 211 -19.24 -10.87 -8.54
C VAL A 211 -17.87 -10.91 -7.87
N TYR A 212 -17.60 -12.02 -7.20
CA TYR A 212 -16.28 -12.38 -6.67
C TYR A 212 -15.75 -13.57 -7.45
N GLN A 213 -14.53 -13.45 -8.00
CA GLN A 213 -13.91 -14.48 -8.83
C GLN A 213 -13.42 -15.70 -8.00
N GLY A 214 -13.08 -15.47 -6.73
CA GLY A 214 -12.60 -16.51 -5.80
C GLY A 214 -11.09 -16.59 -5.63
N THR A 215 -10.29 -15.88 -6.47
CA THR A 215 -8.83 -15.75 -6.33
C THR A 215 -8.36 -14.32 -6.61
N PHE A 216 -7.05 -14.04 -6.41
CA PHE A 216 -6.43 -12.79 -6.82
C PHE A 216 -5.42 -12.96 -7.97
N SER A 217 -5.33 -14.15 -8.59
CA SER A 217 -4.26 -14.45 -9.54
C SER A 217 -4.73 -14.94 -10.91
N ASP A 218 -6.01 -15.30 -11.10
CA ASP A 218 -6.54 -15.84 -12.35
C ASP A 218 -6.93 -14.72 -13.33
N ILE A 219 -5.92 -14.24 -14.08
CA ILE A 219 -6.08 -13.18 -15.09
C ILE A 219 -7.10 -13.58 -16.16
N ALA A 220 -7.07 -14.85 -16.61
CA ALA A 220 -7.95 -15.31 -17.69
C ALA A 220 -9.42 -15.32 -17.25
N ALA A 221 -9.71 -15.77 -16.03
CA ALA A 221 -11.05 -15.70 -15.47
C ALA A 221 -11.55 -14.25 -15.31
N GLY A 222 -10.68 -13.33 -14.87
CA GLY A 222 -10.99 -11.90 -14.80
C GLY A 222 -11.41 -11.33 -16.15
N GLN A 223 -10.67 -11.66 -17.20
CA GLN A 223 -10.97 -11.25 -18.57
C GLN A 223 -12.31 -11.81 -19.06
N GLN A 224 -12.60 -13.09 -18.80
CA GLN A 224 -13.88 -13.73 -19.21
C GLN A 224 -15.09 -13.13 -18.50
N ILE A 225 -14.97 -12.83 -17.19
CA ILE A 225 -16.04 -12.20 -16.42
C ILE A 225 -16.31 -10.79 -16.95
N ALA A 226 -15.26 -10.01 -17.19
CA ALA A 226 -15.38 -8.66 -17.76
C ALA A 226 -16.01 -8.69 -19.16
N ALA A 227 -15.59 -9.63 -20.03
CA ALA A 227 -16.19 -9.81 -21.35
C ALA A 227 -17.70 -10.06 -21.25
N SER A 228 -18.12 -10.97 -20.38
CA SER A 228 -19.54 -11.27 -20.15
C SER A 228 -20.32 -10.06 -19.63
N MET A 229 -19.73 -9.25 -18.73
CA MET A 229 -20.38 -8.03 -18.24
C MET A 229 -20.53 -6.97 -19.34
N PHE A 230 -19.47 -6.71 -20.12
CA PHE A 230 -19.51 -5.76 -21.23
C PHE A 230 -20.51 -6.20 -22.31
N ASP A 231 -20.65 -7.52 -22.58
CA ASP A 231 -21.64 -8.05 -23.51
C ASP A 231 -23.09 -7.85 -23.02
N ARG A 232 -23.30 -7.79 -21.70
CA ARG A 232 -24.59 -7.43 -21.09
C ARG A 232 -24.86 -5.92 -21.01
N GLY A 233 -23.93 -5.08 -21.51
CA GLY A 233 -24.10 -3.63 -21.53
C GLY A 233 -23.52 -2.90 -20.31
N VAL A 234 -22.73 -3.57 -19.45
CA VAL A 234 -21.96 -2.86 -18.42
C VAL A 234 -20.96 -1.92 -19.10
N THR A 235 -20.90 -0.67 -18.65
CA THR A 235 -20.04 0.36 -19.23
C THR A 235 -18.85 0.74 -18.34
N CYS A 236 -18.95 0.46 -17.03
CA CYS A 236 -17.88 0.71 -16.08
C CYS A 236 -17.79 -0.41 -15.04
N ILE A 237 -16.60 -0.97 -14.83
CA ILE A 237 -16.35 -2.03 -13.85
C ILE A 237 -15.32 -1.54 -12.82
N HIS A 238 -15.69 -1.59 -11.53
CA HIS A 238 -14.69 -1.46 -10.47
C HIS A 238 -14.08 -2.85 -10.18
N ALA A 239 -12.75 -2.96 -10.33
CA ALA A 239 -12.02 -4.21 -10.22
C ALA A 239 -11.13 -4.23 -8.96
N ALA A 240 -11.68 -4.69 -7.82
CA ALA A 240 -10.93 -4.87 -6.58
C ALA A 240 -10.40 -6.32 -6.48
N ALA A 241 -9.41 -6.67 -7.32
CA ALA A 241 -9.16 -8.07 -7.64
C ALA A 241 -7.69 -8.46 -7.91
N GLY A 242 -6.70 -7.59 -7.67
CA GLY A 242 -5.28 -7.89 -7.93
C GLY A 242 -5.03 -8.34 -9.37
N GLY A 243 -4.37 -9.47 -9.58
CA GLY A 243 -4.10 -10.02 -10.91
C GLY A 243 -5.37 -10.34 -11.73
N VAL A 244 -6.47 -10.73 -11.10
CA VAL A 244 -7.78 -10.87 -11.78
C VAL A 244 -8.19 -9.51 -12.38
N GLY A 245 -7.93 -8.39 -11.70
CA GLY A 245 -8.15 -7.03 -12.19
C GLY A 245 -7.35 -6.70 -13.44
N VAL A 246 -6.13 -7.25 -13.58
CA VAL A 246 -5.35 -7.13 -14.83
C VAL A 246 -6.11 -7.73 -16.01
N GLY A 247 -6.80 -8.86 -15.80
CA GLY A 247 -7.68 -9.46 -16.82
C GLY A 247 -8.82 -8.54 -17.23
N VAL A 248 -9.45 -7.86 -16.26
CA VAL A 248 -10.52 -6.87 -16.50
C VAL A 248 -9.99 -5.70 -17.34
N ILE A 249 -8.82 -5.18 -17.00
CA ILE A 249 -8.15 -4.10 -17.74
C ILE A 249 -7.84 -4.54 -19.18
N ASN A 250 -7.32 -5.75 -19.37
CA ASN A 250 -7.01 -6.29 -20.69
C ASN A 250 -8.27 -6.38 -21.59
N GLU A 251 -9.37 -6.86 -21.05
CA GLU A 251 -10.64 -6.91 -21.79
C GLU A 251 -11.16 -5.51 -22.13
N ALA A 252 -11.16 -4.59 -21.19
CA ALA A 252 -11.58 -3.22 -21.45
C ALA A 252 -10.72 -2.54 -22.53
N LYS A 253 -9.40 -2.77 -22.52
CA LYS A 253 -8.50 -2.28 -23.60
C LYS A 253 -8.88 -2.87 -24.95
N ALA A 254 -9.16 -4.18 -25.03
CA ALA A 254 -9.59 -4.83 -26.27
C ALA A 254 -10.91 -4.24 -26.79
N ARG A 255 -11.87 -3.99 -25.89
CA ARG A 255 -13.17 -3.36 -26.25
C ARG A 255 -13.00 -1.93 -26.74
N ARG A 256 -12.15 -1.13 -26.13
CA ARG A 256 -11.87 0.25 -26.55
C ARG A 256 -11.20 0.30 -27.92
N GLN A 257 -10.31 -0.63 -28.23
CA GLN A 257 -9.66 -0.73 -29.55
C GLN A 257 -10.63 -0.98 -30.70
N VAL A 258 -11.79 -1.60 -30.44
CA VAL A 258 -12.87 -1.81 -31.42
C VAL A 258 -14.01 -0.78 -31.28
N GLY A 259 -13.75 0.35 -30.61
CA GLY A 259 -14.65 1.49 -30.55
C GLY A 259 -15.79 1.38 -29.52
N LYS A 260 -15.70 0.46 -28.55
CA LYS A 260 -16.66 0.40 -27.43
C LYS A 260 -16.24 1.38 -26.33
N ASP A 261 -17.21 2.12 -25.81
CA ASP A 261 -16.96 3.06 -24.71
C ASP A 261 -17.16 2.36 -23.37
N VAL A 262 -16.11 1.72 -22.88
CA VAL A 262 -16.09 1.00 -21.60
C VAL A 262 -14.91 1.49 -20.73
N TRP A 263 -15.10 1.44 -19.42
CA TRP A 263 -14.19 1.97 -18.44
C TRP A 263 -13.92 0.97 -17.32
N VAL A 264 -12.77 1.14 -16.66
CA VAL A 264 -12.43 0.42 -15.44
C VAL A 264 -12.07 1.42 -14.35
N VAL A 265 -12.52 1.15 -13.14
CA VAL A 265 -12.02 1.78 -11.92
C VAL A 265 -11.06 0.81 -11.26
N GLY A 266 -9.82 1.25 -11.07
CA GLY A 266 -8.75 0.47 -10.48
C GLY A 266 -8.85 0.39 -8.94
N VAL A 267 -7.86 -0.26 -8.31
CA VAL A 267 -7.84 -0.49 -6.86
C VAL A 267 -6.42 -0.38 -6.27
N ASP A 268 -6.34 -0.05 -5.00
CA ASP A 268 -5.17 0.06 -4.14
C ASP A 268 -4.19 1.15 -4.58
N VAL A 269 -3.66 1.07 -5.80
CA VAL A 269 -2.70 2.01 -6.39
C VAL A 269 -3.31 2.75 -7.58
N ASN A 270 -2.68 3.83 -8.02
CA ASN A 270 -3.09 4.50 -9.26
C ASN A 270 -2.77 3.62 -10.47
N GLN A 271 -3.78 2.93 -11.00
CA GLN A 271 -3.64 2.03 -12.15
C GLN A 271 -3.80 2.72 -13.52
N TYR A 272 -3.76 4.06 -13.58
CA TYR A 272 -3.92 4.81 -14.84
C TYR A 272 -3.04 4.28 -15.97
N ASN A 273 -1.77 4.03 -15.68
CA ASN A 273 -0.79 3.55 -16.67
C ASN A 273 -1.06 2.13 -17.17
N GLU A 274 -1.69 1.29 -16.37
CA GLU A 274 -2.05 -0.09 -16.76
C GLU A 274 -3.13 -0.09 -17.84
N GLY A 275 -3.97 0.96 -17.87
CA GLY A 275 -5.04 1.14 -18.84
C GLY A 275 -4.63 1.84 -20.14
N LEU A 276 -3.36 2.22 -20.34
CA LEU A 276 -2.92 2.96 -21.51
C LEU A 276 -3.14 2.21 -22.82
N LEU A 277 -3.71 2.90 -23.79
CA LEU A 277 -3.90 2.49 -25.17
C LEU A 277 -2.77 3.07 -26.07
N PRO A 278 -2.62 2.58 -27.32
CA PRO A 278 -1.61 3.08 -28.23
C PRO A 278 -1.70 4.60 -28.56
N ASP A 279 -2.87 5.20 -28.38
CA ASP A 279 -3.11 6.63 -28.56
C ASP A 279 -2.74 7.49 -27.32
N GLY A 280 -2.22 6.85 -26.27
CA GLY A 280 -1.82 7.49 -25.02
C GLY A 280 -2.95 7.77 -24.05
N LYS A 281 -4.19 7.40 -24.36
CA LYS A 281 -5.34 7.51 -23.46
C LYS A 281 -5.46 6.26 -22.60
N SER A 282 -5.95 6.40 -21.39
CA SER A 282 -6.20 5.27 -20.51
C SER A 282 -7.69 4.91 -20.44
N ILE A 283 -7.97 3.62 -20.32
CA ILE A 283 -9.31 3.11 -20.00
C ILE A 283 -9.59 3.13 -18.51
N ILE A 284 -8.59 3.44 -17.69
CA ILE A 284 -8.80 3.61 -16.25
C ILE A 284 -9.38 4.99 -16.01
N LEU A 285 -10.61 5.02 -15.52
CA LEU A 285 -11.32 6.26 -15.21
C LEU A 285 -10.72 6.95 -13.99
N THR A 286 -10.54 6.19 -12.92
CA THR A 286 -9.87 6.52 -11.66
C THR A 286 -9.50 5.21 -10.95
N SER A 287 -8.96 5.29 -9.71
CA SER A 287 -8.70 4.12 -8.87
C SER A 287 -9.20 4.38 -7.45
N ALA A 288 -9.83 3.38 -6.84
CA ALA A 288 -10.12 3.38 -5.41
C ALA A 288 -8.82 3.12 -4.64
N MET A 289 -8.19 4.18 -4.17
CA MET A 289 -6.85 4.15 -3.55
C MET A 289 -6.89 3.60 -2.14
N LYS A 290 -5.93 2.75 -1.83
CA LYS A 290 -5.58 2.34 -0.47
C LYS A 290 -4.05 2.47 -0.34
N TYR A 291 -3.58 3.46 0.39
CA TYR A 291 -2.16 3.85 0.42
C TYR A 291 -1.30 2.87 1.23
N VAL A 292 -1.26 1.62 0.80
CA VAL A 292 -0.46 0.54 1.40
C VAL A 292 1.05 0.80 1.31
N ASP A 293 1.48 1.54 0.29
CA ASP A 293 2.84 2.03 0.10
C ASP A 293 3.24 2.99 1.23
N ARG A 294 2.36 3.93 1.56
CA ARG A 294 2.57 4.85 2.67
C ARG A 294 2.53 4.13 4.01
N ALA A 295 1.57 3.22 4.20
CA ALA A 295 1.48 2.46 5.44
C ALA A 295 2.74 1.63 5.71
N SER A 296 3.26 0.91 4.72
CA SER A 296 4.51 0.14 4.89
C SER A 296 5.73 1.04 5.14
N TYR A 297 5.85 2.16 4.42
CA TYR A 297 6.91 3.14 4.62
C TYR A 297 6.88 3.76 6.02
N ASP A 298 5.70 4.20 6.47
CA ASP A 298 5.53 4.88 7.76
C ASP A 298 5.85 3.93 8.92
N MET A 299 5.47 2.66 8.86
CA MET A 299 5.83 1.66 9.89
C MET A 299 7.34 1.44 9.99
N ILE A 300 8.04 1.42 8.87
CA ILE A 300 9.51 1.33 8.84
C ILE A 300 10.15 2.57 9.47
N LYS A 301 9.64 3.74 9.10
CA LYS A 301 10.08 5.03 9.64
C LYS A 301 9.82 5.14 11.14
N ASP A 302 8.68 4.64 11.61
CA ASP A 302 8.34 4.66 13.04
C ASP A 302 9.25 3.72 13.83
N GLU A 303 9.61 2.54 13.33
CA GLU A 303 10.60 1.69 14.00
C GLU A 303 11.97 2.37 14.10
N LEU A 304 12.45 2.98 13.01
CA LEU A 304 13.73 3.73 13.02
C LEU A 304 13.77 4.88 14.04
N ASN A 305 12.61 5.49 14.30
CA ASN A 305 12.42 6.57 15.25
C ASN A 305 12.06 6.10 16.67
N GLY A 306 11.98 4.78 16.91
CA GLY A 306 11.59 4.22 18.21
C GLY A 306 10.11 4.46 18.56
N LYS A 307 9.24 4.63 17.56
CA LYS A 307 7.79 4.90 17.71
C LYS A 307 6.91 3.72 17.36
N PHE A 308 7.46 2.56 17.05
CA PHE A 308 6.68 1.37 16.74
C PHE A 308 5.79 0.96 17.92
N GLN A 309 4.49 0.96 17.72
CA GLN A 309 3.49 0.69 18.76
C GLN A 309 2.89 -0.72 18.60
N GLY A 310 3.65 -1.75 18.93
CA GLY A 310 3.15 -3.11 18.94
C GLY A 310 1.98 -3.32 19.91
N GLY A 311 1.19 -4.35 19.68
CA GLY A 311 -0.02 -4.66 20.45
C GLY A 311 -1.25 -3.87 20.00
N THR A 312 -1.17 -3.14 18.88
CA THR A 312 -2.26 -2.27 18.40
C THR A 312 -2.78 -2.69 17.04
N THR A 313 -3.99 -2.24 16.75
CA THR A 313 -4.57 -2.22 15.39
C THR A 313 -4.76 -0.77 14.98
N LEU A 314 -4.16 -0.39 13.86
CA LEU A 314 -4.38 0.91 13.23
C LEU A 314 -5.51 0.77 12.21
N VAL A 315 -6.48 1.67 12.25
CA VAL A 315 -7.52 1.79 11.21
C VAL A 315 -7.27 3.08 10.46
N LEU A 316 -6.85 2.96 9.21
CA LEU A 316 -6.47 4.08 8.34
C LEU A 316 -7.66 4.46 7.44
N THR A 317 -8.09 5.70 7.50
CA THR A 317 -9.33 6.20 6.88
C THR A 317 -9.05 7.40 5.98
N ALA A 318 -10.10 8.03 5.47
CA ALA A 318 -10.02 9.31 4.77
C ALA A 318 -9.46 10.42 5.67
N LYS A 319 -9.64 10.36 7.00
CA LYS A 319 -9.10 11.36 7.93
C LYS A 319 -7.58 11.46 7.89
N GLU A 320 -6.92 10.33 7.72
CA GLU A 320 -5.48 10.22 7.56
C GLU A 320 -5.04 10.35 6.09
N ASP A 321 -5.96 10.65 5.17
CA ASP A 321 -5.74 10.60 3.72
C ASP A 321 -5.19 9.23 3.25
N ALA A 322 -5.60 8.16 3.93
CA ALA A 322 -5.09 6.81 3.68
C ALA A 322 -5.91 6.02 2.66
N VAL A 323 -7.07 6.53 2.28
CA VAL A 323 -7.98 5.99 1.26
C VAL A 323 -8.59 7.13 0.45
N GLY A 324 -9.08 6.88 -0.75
CA GLY A 324 -9.71 7.90 -1.61
C GLY A 324 -9.56 7.59 -3.08
N ILE A 325 -9.25 8.60 -3.91
CA ILE A 325 -8.86 8.45 -5.32
C ILE A 325 -7.51 9.14 -5.57
N PRO A 326 -6.82 8.91 -6.71
CA PRO A 326 -5.58 9.63 -7.03
C PRO A 326 -5.78 11.14 -7.01
N ALA A 327 -4.73 11.88 -6.63
CA ALA A 327 -4.73 13.34 -6.71
C ALA A 327 -4.83 13.84 -8.17
N GLU A 328 -4.26 13.09 -9.11
CA GLU A 328 -4.34 13.35 -10.54
C GLU A 328 -5.18 12.29 -11.24
N ASN A 329 -6.27 12.72 -11.87
CA ASN A 329 -7.20 11.86 -12.60
C ASN A 329 -7.43 12.43 -14.02
N PRO A 330 -6.58 12.10 -15.00
CA PRO A 330 -6.66 12.71 -16.35
C PRO A 330 -7.98 12.44 -17.08
N ASN A 331 -8.75 11.43 -16.68
CA ASN A 331 -10.05 11.08 -17.27
C ASN A 331 -11.25 11.67 -16.51
N LEU A 332 -11.03 12.43 -15.44
CA LEU A 332 -12.07 13.20 -14.77
C LEU A 332 -12.00 14.66 -15.22
N SER A 333 -13.15 15.30 -15.41
CA SER A 333 -13.18 16.75 -15.64
C SER A 333 -12.88 17.50 -14.34
N ASP A 334 -12.38 18.75 -14.45
CA ASP A 334 -12.06 19.60 -13.32
C ASP A 334 -13.28 19.81 -12.39
N ASP A 335 -14.48 19.94 -12.96
CA ASP A 335 -15.72 20.09 -12.21
C ASP A 335 -16.08 18.83 -11.40
N VAL A 336 -15.83 17.64 -11.99
CA VAL A 336 -16.02 16.35 -11.30
C VAL A 336 -15.00 16.21 -10.19
N GLN A 337 -13.71 16.45 -10.47
CA GLN A 337 -12.66 16.37 -9.45
C GLN A 337 -12.99 17.28 -8.26
N LYS A 338 -13.32 18.53 -8.52
CA LYS A 338 -13.71 19.49 -7.48
C LYS A 338 -14.91 19.01 -6.66
N LYS A 339 -15.94 18.47 -7.32
CA LYS A 339 -17.14 17.98 -6.60
C LYS A 339 -16.81 16.76 -5.73
N VAL A 340 -15.96 15.86 -6.23
CA VAL A 340 -15.48 14.70 -5.46
C VAL A 340 -14.67 15.17 -4.24
N ASP A 341 -13.78 16.14 -4.41
CA ASP A 341 -12.97 16.69 -3.32
C ASP A 341 -13.86 17.35 -2.24
N GLU A 342 -14.90 18.10 -2.64
CA GLU A 342 -15.87 18.69 -1.70
C GLU A 342 -16.57 17.62 -0.85
N ILE A 343 -16.97 16.50 -1.47
CA ILE A 343 -17.65 15.40 -0.78
C ILE A 343 -16.67 14.58 0.06
N TYR A 344 -15.45 14.39 -0.43
CA TYR A 344 -14.38 13.74 0.33
C TYR A 344 -14.07 14.49 1.63
N GLN A 345 -14.08 15.84 1.65
CA GLN A 345 -13.94 16.59 2.89
C GLN A 345 -15.11 16.36 3.85
N GLN A 346 -16.32 16.09 3.34
CA GLN A 346 -17.45 15.73 4.19
C GLN A 346 -17.31 14.34 4.81
N ILE A 347 -16.69 13.39 4.11
CA ILE A 347 -16.32 12.09 4.67
C ILE A 347 -15.27 12.29 5.78
N LYS A 348 -14.21 13.04 5.51
CA LYS A 348 -13.16 13.34 6.50
C LYS A 348 -13.69 13.99 7.78
N SER A 349 -14.75 14.77 7.69
CA SER A 349 -15.37 15.45 8.83
C SER A 349 -16.55 14.68 9.46
N ASP A 350 -16.80 13.43 9.06
CA ASP A 350 -17.96 12.62 9.46
C ASP A 350 -19.32 13.23 9.11
N ALA A 351 -19.38 14.26 8.26
CA ALA A 351 -20.65 14.80 7.74
C ALA A 351 -21.35 13.81 6.80
N ILE A 352 -20.56 12.98 6.12
CA ILE A 352 -21.02 11.80 5.39
C ILE A 352 -20.32 10.58 5.99
N VAL A 353 -21.10 9.63 6.48
CA VAL A 353 -20.60 8.36 7.00
C VAL A 353 -20.88 7.25 5.98
N VAL A 354 -19.83 6.64 5.48
CA VAL A 354 -19.94 5.52 4.55
C VAL A 354 -20.02 4.21 5.35
N ALA A 355 -21.11 3.47 5.19
CA ALA A 355 -21.30 2.23 5.92
C ALA A 355 -20.29 1.15 5.51
N ASP A 356 -19.73 0.47 6.50
CA ASP A 356 -18.76 -0.63 6.35
C ASP A 356 -19.43 -2.03 6.34
N LYS A 357 -20.76 -2.05 6.16
CA LYS A 357 -21.60 -3.27 6.16
C LYS A 357 -22.50 -3.29 4.95
N GLN A 358 -22.87 -4.49 4.53
CA GLN A 358 -23.70 -4.73 3.34
C GLN A 358 -25.05 -4.01 3.40
N GLY A 359 -25.80 -4.14 4.50
CA GLY A 359 -27.17 -3.63 4.57
C GLY A 359 -28.02 -4.16 3.40
N ASP A 360 -28.65 -3.22 2.66
CA ASP A 360 -29.48 -3.50 1.48
C ASP A 360 -28.69 -3.48 0.15
N LEU A 361 -27.34 -3.50 0.22
CA LEU A 361 -26.48 -3.51 -0.97
C LEU A 361 -26.33 -4.94 -1.53
N PHE A 362 -25.93 -5.03 -2.79
CA PHE A 362 -25.60 -6.32 -3.40
C PHE A 362 -24.37 -6.94 -2.71
N ARG A 363 -24.34 -8.25 -2.78
CA ARG A 363 -23.23 -9.06 -2.27
C ARG A 363 -21.92 -8.62 -2.86
#